data_a6536af7c115890e9a6cd17244b21885
#
_entry.id   a6536af7c115890e9a6cd17244b21885
#
_cell.length_a   1.000
_cell.length_b   1.000
_cell.length_c   1.000
_cell.angle_alpha   90.00
_cell.angle_beta   90.00
_cell.angle_gamma   90.00
#
_symmetry.space_group_name_H-M   'P 1'
#
loop_
_entity.id
_entity.type
_entity.pdbx_description
1 polymer ?
#
loop_
_entity_poly.entity_id
_entity_poly.type
_entity_poly.pdbx_seq_one_letter_code
_entity_poly.pdbx_strand_id
1 'polypeptide(L)'
;MKLDHVTIRTRDLQATRSFFLKVFDLKEGERPLAIQRIPGHWLYSNGHPLVHIIGSQGYGIDRAAEAIDHVGLRMEGYADFRNKLDQLGIRYTPMDLADIEERRLFFHAPGGPLLEAVFSEPVPQNN
;
A
#
# COMPACT_ATOMS: atom_id res chain seq x y z
N MET A 1 9.92 18.75 3.15
CA MET A 1 10.15 17.35 2.75
C MET A 1 8.85 16.59 2.82
N LYS A 2 8.55 15.77 1.83
CA LYS A 2 7.37 14.90 1.83
C LYS A 2 7.67 13.61 1.06
N LEU A 3 6.93 12.56 1.35
CA LEU A 3 7.09 11.30 0.64
C LEU A 3 6.68 11.47 -0.82
N ASP A 4 7.54 11.07 -1.75
CA ASP A 4 7.26 11.13 -3.18
C ASP A 4 6.59 9.85 -3.67
N HIS A 5 7.20 8.72 -3.41
CA HIS A 5 6.66 7.42 -3.80
C HIS A 5 7.26 6.31 -2.95
N VAL A 6 6.64 5.14 -3.02
CA VAL A 6 7.20 3.91 -2.49
C VAL A 6 7.40 2.93 -3.65
N THR A 7 8.54 2.25 -3.68
CA THR A 7 8.82 1.23 -4.68
C THR A 7 8.75 -0.15 -4.02
N ILE A 8 7.89 -0.99 -4.58
CA ILE A 8 7.70 -2.38 -4.14
C ILE A 8 8.39 -3.30 -5.13
N ARG A 9 9.30 -4.14 -4.63
CA ARG A 9 9.89 -5.20 -5.43
C ARG A 9 9.09 -6.47 -5.22
N THR A 10 8.72 -7.14 -6.29
CA THR A 10 7.88 -8.34 -6.18
C THR A 10 8.30 -9.43 -7.17
N ARG A 11 8.10 -10.68 -6.79
CA ARG A 11 8.29 -11.83 -7.68
C ARG A 11 7.07 -12.05 -8.57
N ASP A 12 5.91 -11.50 -8.18
CA ASP A 12 4.66 -11.62 -8.94
C ASP A 12 4.12 -10.24 -9.23
N LEU A 13 4.52 -9.69 -10.38
CA LEU A 13 4.11 -8.35 -10.82
C LEU A 13 2.60 -8.24 -10.94
N GLN A 14 1.93 -9.26 -11.50
CA GLN A 14 0.49 -9.19 -11.75
C GLN A 14 -0.31 -9.23 -10.45
N ALA A 15 0.06 -10.11 -9.52
CA ALA A 15 -0.62 -10.21 -8.24
C ALA A 15 -0.48 -8.91 -7.45
N THR A 16 0.71 -8.34 -7.41
CA THR A 16 0.98 -7.10 -6.67
C THR A 16 0.28 -5.91 -7.33
N ARG A 17 0.35 -5.81 -8.66
CA ARG A 17 -0.37 -4.76 -9.41
C ARG A 17 -1.88 -4.83 -9.14
N SER A 18 -2.48 -6.01 -9.30
CA SER A 18 -3.91 -6.19 -9.06
C SER A 18 -4.31 -5.84 -7.63
N PHE A 19 -3.48 -6.23 -6.66
CA PHE A 19 -3.72 -5.89 -5.25
C PHE A 19 -3.83 -4.37 -5.05
N PHE A 20 -2.81 -3.63 -5.49
CA PHE A 20 -2.79 -2.17 -5.27
C PHE A 20 -3.91 -1.45 -6.02
N LEU A 21 -4.23 -1.89 -7.24
CA LEU A 21 -5.32 -1.30 -8.01
C LEU A 21 -6.68 -1.53 -7.35
N LYS A 22 -6.91 -2.74 -6.81
CA LYS A 22 -8.21 -3.10 -6.19
C LYS A 22 -8.38 -2.52 -4.80
N VAL A 23 -7.32 -2.52 -3.99
CA VAL A 23 -7.40 -2.10 -2.59
C VAL A 23 -7.44 -0.57 -2.47
N PHE A 24 -6.64 0.14 -3.26
CA PHE A 24 -6.43 1.58 -3.07
C PHE A 24 -7.02 2.46 -4.17
N ASP A 25 -7.77 1.89 -5.11
CA ASP A 25 -8.38 2.64 -6.23
C ASP A 25 -7.35 3.48 -7.01
N LEU A 26 -6.14 2.95 -7.15
CA LEU A 26 -5.11 3.59 -7.94
C LEU A 26 -5.35 3.36 -9.43
N LYS A 27 -4.75 4.22 -10.27
CA LYS A 27 -4.81 4.07 -11.73
C LYS A 27 -3.41 3.85 -12.26
N GLU A 28 -3.26 2.85 -13.13
CA GLU A 28 -1.99 2.65 -13.81
C GLU A 28 -1.77 3.76 -14.84
N GLY A 29 -0.54 4.27 -14.91
CA GLY A 29 -0.17 5.32 -15.83
C GLY A 29 1.22 5.11 -16.41
N GLU A 30 1.62 6.06 -17.24
CA GLU A 30 2.89 5.99 -17.97
C GLU A 30 4.11 6.10 -17.06
N ARG A 31 5.19 5.47 -17.50
CA ARG A 31 6.52 5.56 -16.89
C ARG A 31 7.46 6.26 -17.86
N PRO A 32 8.46 7.03 -17.37
CA PRO A 32 9.45 7.63 -18.23
C PRO A 32 10.15 6.59 -19.12
N LEU A 33 10.52 7.00 -20.34
CA LEU A 33 11.14 6.10 -21.33
C LEU A 33 12.38 5.38 -20.79
N ALA A 34 13.19 6.09 -20.02
CA ALA A 34 14.42 5.52 -19.45
C ALA A 34 14.16 4.37 -18.49
N ILE A 35 12.95 4.29 -17.92
CA ILE A 35 12.57 3.29 -16.92
C ILE A 35 11.81 2.12 -17.56
N GLN A 36 11.22 2.31 -18.73
CA GLN A 36 10.34 1.31 -19.37
C GLN A 36 11.02 -0.04 -19.63
N ARG A 37 12.35 -0.08 -19.75
CA ARG A 37 13.11 -1.32 -19.89
C ARG A 37 13.07 -2.21 -18.63
N ILE A 38 12.74 -1.64 -17.48
CA ILE A 38 12.62 -2.37 -16.22
C ILE A 38 11.19 -2.88 -16.13
N PRO A 39 10.94 -4.21 -16.07
CA PRO A 39 9.58 -4.71 -15.91
C PRO A 39 8.94 -4.15 -14.63
N GLY A 40 7.78 -3.53 -14.78
CA GLY A 40 7.11 -2.91 -13.66
C GLY A 40 5.92 -2.06 -14.06
N HIS A 41 5.35 -1.41 -13.07
CA HIS A 41 4.16 -0.58 -13.22
C HIS A 41 4.23 0.63 -12.30
N TRP A 42 3.72 1.76 -12.76
CA TRP A 42 3.50 2.93 -11.93
C TRP A 42 2.01 3.11 -11.70
N LEU A 43 1.61 3.20 -10.43
CA LEU A 43 0.23 3.36 -10.04
C LEU A 43 0.03 4.75 -9.44
N TYR A 44 -0.94 5.48 -9.99
CA TYR A 44 -1.16 6.89 -9.72
C TYR A 44 -2.31 7.11 -8.75
N SER A 45 -2.11 8.04 -7.82
CA SER A 45 -3.13 8.59 -6.95
C SER A 45 -3.23 10.08 -7.22
N ASN A 46 -4.41 10.56 -7.63
CA ASN A 46 -4.65 11.99 -7.93
C ASN A 46 -3.58 12.59 -8.85
N GLY A 47 -3.23 11.87 -9.91
CA GLY A 47 -2.27 12.33 -10.90
C GLY A 47 -0.81 12.21 -10.51
N HIS A 48 -0.50 11.66 -9.33
CA HIS A 48 0.86 11.46 -8.85
C HIS A 48 1.22 9.96 -8.82
N PRO A 49 2.38 9.56 -9.40
CA PRO A 49 2.80 8.15 -9.38
C PRO A 49 3.31 7.77 -8.00
N LEU A 50 2.39 7.36 -7.13
CA LEU A 50 2.64 7.12 -5.71
C LEU A 50 3.27 5.76 -5.44
N VAL A 51 2.84 4.71 -6.16
CA VAL A 51 3.35 3.35 -5.97
C VAL A 51 4.02 2.89 -7.25
N HIS A 52 5.31 2.59 -7.14
CA HIS A 52 6.08 1.98 -8.22
C HIS A 52 6.27 0.50 -7.90
N ILE A 53 6.00 -0.36 -8.87
CA ILE A 53 6.18 -1.81 -8.70
C ILE A 53 7.23 -2.26 -9.70
N ILE A 54 8.22 -3.01 -9.23
CA ILE A 54 9.26 -3.58 -10.09
C ILE A 54 9.38 -5.07 -9.85
N GLY A 55 9.76 -5.79 -10.92
CA GLY A 55 9.97 -7.23 -10.83
C GLY A 55 11.28 -7.57 -10.13
N SER A 56 11.25 -8.59 -9.31
CA SER A 56 12.44 -9.15 -8.68
C SER A 56 13.02 -10.23 -9.60
N GLN A 57 13.83 -9.82 -10.58
CA GLN A 57 14.35 -10.69 -11.64
C GLN A 57 15.60 -11.46 -11.25
N GLY A 58 15.58 -12.15 -10.12
CA GLY A 58 16.77 -12.87 -9.68
C GLY A 58 17.89 -11.98 -9.18
N TYR A 59 17.73 -10.68 -9.23
CA TYR A 59 18.56 -9.72 -8.52
C TYR A 59 18.11 -9.64 -7.07
N GLY A 60 17.62 -10.77 -6.57
CA GLY A 60 17.22 -10.92 -5.19
C GLY A 60 18.39 -10.71 -4.31
N ILE A 61 18.68 -9.47 -4.06
CA ILE A 61 19.46 -9.13 -2.91
C ILE A 61 18.52 -9.36 -1.75
N ASP A 62 18.53 -10.56 -1.22
CA ASP A 62 18.04 -10.83 0.11
C ASP A 62 18.93 -9.99 1.03
N ARG A 63 18.58 -8.73 1.14
CA ARG A 63 19.25 -7.87 2.09
C ARG A 63 18.68 -8.21 3.45
N ALA A 64 19.41 -9.03 4.17
CA ALA A 64 19.27 -9.13 5.60
C ALA A 64 19.82 -7.84 6.22
N ALA A 65 19.24 -6.71 5.83
CA ALA A 65 19.57 -5.40 6.37
C ALA A 65 18.41 -4.92 7.22
N GLU A 66 18.68 -4.08 8.16
CA GLU A 66 17.64 -3.35 8.84
C GLU A 66 16.79 -2.66 7.77
N ALA A 67 15.49 -2.90 7.79
CA ALA A 67 14.57 -2.48 6.75
C ALA A 67 13.53 -1.53 7.33
N ILE A 68 12.87 -0.81 6.43
CA ILE A 68 11.66 -0.06 6.81
C ILE A 68 10.62 -1.06 7.30
N ASP A 69 10.06 -0.81 8.49
CA ASP A 69 9.08 -1.71 9.10
C ASP A 69 7.77 -1.74 8.30
N HIS A 70 7.22 -0.58 7.97
CA HIS A 70 5.98 -0.47 7.21
C HIS A 70 5.83 0.91 6.57
N VAL A 71 4.80 1.03 5.73
CA VAL A 71 4.43 2.30 5.09
C VAL A 71 3.02 2.65 5.54
N GLY A 72 2.82 3.88 6.03
CA GLY A 72 1.51 4.40 6.40
C GLY A 72 0.94 5.25 5.26
N LEU A 73 -0.33 4.99 4.93
CA LEU A 73 -1.06 5.70 3.88
C LEU A 73 -2.28 6.38 4.50
N ARG A 74 -2.33 7.71 4.42
CA ARG A 74 -3.49 8.44 4.94
C ARG A 74 -4.63 8.36 3.94
N MET A 75 -5.78 7.93 4.44
CA MET A 75 -6.98 7.67 3.64
C MET A 75 -8.21 8.25 4.34
N GLU A 76 -9.33 8.25 3.63
CA GLU A 76 -10.64 8.65 4.16
C GLU A 76 -11.63 7.49 4.02
N GLY A 77 -12.63 7.43 4.92
CA GLY A 77 -13.68 6.43 4.88
C GLY A 77 -13.30 5.09 5.48
N TYR A 78 -13.05 5.07 6.78
CA TYR A 78 -12.65 3.86 7.51
C TYR A 78 -13.62 2.69 7.28
N ALA A 79 -14.93 2.92 7.47
CA ALA A 79 -15.92 1.85 7.37
C ALA A 79 -15.95 1.23 5.96
N ASP A 80 -15.93 2.07 4.94
CA ASP A 80 -15.95 1.61 3.54
C ASP A 80 -14.70 0.83 3.19
N PHE A 81 -13.54 1.31 3.62
CA PHE A 81 -12.26 0.63 3.35
C PHE A 81 -12.19 -0.71 4.07
N ARG A 82 -12.62 -0.76 5.34
CA ARG A 82 -12.66 -2.01 6.10
C ARG A 82 -13.58 -3.04 5.43
N ASN A 83 -14.75 -2.60 4.95
CA ASN A 83 -15.66 -3.47 4.20
C ASN A 83 -15.01 -3.98 2.90
N LYS A 84 -14.25 -3.13 2.22
CA LYS A 84 -13.52 -3.53 1.00
C LYS A 84 -12.52 -4.64 1.31
N LEU A 85 -11.73 -4.50 2.39
CA LEU A 85 -10.80 -5.55 2.81
C LEU A 85 -11.52 -6.87 3.11
N ASP A 86 -12.66 -6.79 3.82
CA ASP A 86 -13.48 -7.97 4.10
C ASP A 86 -13.97 -8.64 2.81
N GLN A 87 -14.49 -7.86 1.87
CA GLN A 87 -14.99 -8.38 0.59
C GLN A 87 -13.89 -9.02 -0.25
N LEU A 88 -12.67 -8.48 -0.18
CA LEU A 88 -11.52 -9.01 -0.91
C LEU A 88 -10.84 -10.17 -0.19
N GLY A 89 -11.30 -10.52 1.01
CA GLY A 89 -10.71 -11.60 1.81
C GLY A 89 -9.32 -11.26 2.35
N ILE A 90 -9.01 -9.98 2.51
CA ILE A 90 -7.71 -9.54 3.02
C ILE A 90 -7.78 -9.47 4.53
N ARG A 91 -6.86 -10.16 5.20
CA ARG A 91 -6.75 -10.11 6.66
C ARG A 91 -6.13 -8.79 7.08
N TYR A 92 -6.66 -8.20 8.14
CA TYR A 92 -6.15 -6.96 8.70
C TYR A 92 -6.25 -6.96 10.21
N THR A 93 -5.44 -6.10 10.84
CA THR A 93 -5.47 -5.89 12.29
C THR A 93 -5.83 -4.43 12.57
N PRO A 94 -6.98 -4.16 13.23
CA PRO A 94 -7.33 -2.79 13.60
C PRO A 94 -6.52 -2.29 14.78
N MET A 95 -6.25 -0.98 14.78
CA MET A 95 -5.68 -0.29 15.93
C MET A 95 -6.34 1.08 16.05
N ASP A 96 -7.09 1.28 17.14
CA ASP A 96 -7.77 2.54 17.40
C ASP A 96 -6.96 3.36 18.40
N LEU A 97 -6.73 4.64 18.06
CA LEU A 97 -5.99 5.59 18.91
C LEU A 97 -6.93 6.72 19.30
N ALA A 98 -7.72 6.48 20.36
CA ALA A 98 -8.79 7.38 20.79
C ALA A 98 -8.27 8.75 21.21
N ASP A 99 -7.09 8.81 21.83
CA ASP A 99 -6.50 10.05 22.33
C ASP A 99 -6.12 11.04 21.22
N ILE A 100 -5.87 10.55 20.01
CA ILE A 100 -5.57 11.39 18.85
C ILE A 100 -6.64 11.30 17.75
N GLU A 101 -7.76 10.67 18.05
CA GLU A 101 -8.89 10.48 17.13
C GLU A 101 -8.44 9.91 15.79
N GLU A 102 -7.67 8.83 15.84
CA GLU A 102 -7.24 8.10 14.65
C GLU A 102 -7.63 6.63 14.73
N ARG A 103 -7.94 6.08 13.56
CA ARG A 103 -8.20 4.65 13.39
C ARG A 103 -7.27 4.10 12.32
N ARG A 104 -6.72 2.91 12.55
CA ARG A 104 -5.71 2.32 11.67
C ARG A 104 -6.04 0.88 11.35
N LEU A 105 -5.69 0.46 10.14
CA LEU A 105 -5.81 -0.93 9.69
C LEU A 105 -4.46 -1.36 9.13
N PHE A 106 -3.91 -2.44 9.70
CA PHE A 106 -2.63 -3.01 9.24
C PHE A 106 -2.91 -4.27 8.42
N PHE A 107 -2.27 -4.40 7.27
CA PHE A 107 -2.40 -5.56 6.39
C PHE A 107 -1.17 -5.68 5.51
N HIS A 108 -0.99 -6.86 4.89
CA HIS A 108 0.17 -7.12 4.05
C HIS A 108 -0.19 -7.10 2.57
N ALA A 109 0.68 -6.50 1.74
CA ALA A 109 0.64 -6.67 0.30
C ALA A 109 1.20 -8.05 -0.06
N PRO A 110 0.91 -8.57 -1.28
CA PRO A 110 1.54 -9.80 -1.75
C PRO A 110 3.06 -9.70 -1.69
N GLY A 111 3.73 -10.76 -1.24
CA GLY A 111 5.16 -10.77 -1.04
C GLY A 111 5.64 -10.30 0.32
N GLY A 112 4.72 -9.76 1.15
CA GLY A 112 4.96 -9.51 2.57
C GLY A 112 5.05 -8.08 3.07
N PRO A 113 5.16 -7.02 2.22
CA PRO A 113 5.26 -5.66 2.75
C PRO A 113 4.10 -5.29 3.66
N LEU A 114 4.41 -4.77 4.86
CA LEU A 114 3.39 -4.33 5.81
C LEU A 114 2.91 -2.93 5.46
N LEU A 115 1.61 -2.78 5.35
CA LEU A 115 0.95 -1.52 5.05
C LEU A 115 0.04 -1.11 6.20
N GLU A 116 -0.10 0.20 6.38
CA GLU A 116 -0.98 0.77 7.39
C GLU A 116 -1.87 1.82 6.73
N ALA A 117 -3.19 1.62 6.77
CA ALA A 117 -4.14 2.64 6.36
C ALA A 117 -4.51 3.47 7.59
N VAL A 118 -4.33 4.80 7.49
CA VAL A 118 -4.51 5.73 8.60
C VAL A 118 -5.70 6.64 8.31
N PHE A 119 -6.66 6.66 9.25
CA PHE A 119 -7.90 7.44 9.11
C PHE A 119 -8.04 8.40 10.28
N SER A 120 -8.22 9.69 9.97
CA SER A 120 -8.47 10.71 10.98
C SER A 120 -9.97 10.75 11.28
N GLU A 121 -10.42 9.81 12.11
CA GLU A 121 -11.83 9.68 12.49
C GLU A 121 -11.93 9.36 13.98
N PRO A 122 -13.02 9.83 14.64
CA PRO A 122 -13.23 9.50 16.03
C PRO A 122 -13.42 8.00 16.22
N VAL A 123 -12.87 7.48 17.31
CA VAL A 123 -13.08 6.09 17.69
C VAL A 123 -14.46 5.96 18.32
N PRO A 124 -15.33 5.05 17.83
CA PRO A 124 -16.63 4.85 18.45
C PRO A 124 -16.49 4.45 19.91
N GLN A 125 -17.31 5.07 20.77
CA GLN A 125 -17.36 4.70 22.17
C GLN A 125 -18.27 3.47 22.33
N ASN A 126 -17.76 2.48 23.03
CA ASN A 126 -18.56 1.32 23.42
C ASN A 126 -19.36 1.70 24.66
N ASN A 127 -20.67 1.77 24.51
CA ASN A 127 -21.56 1.94 25.65
C ASN A 127 -21.92 0.57 26.22
#